data_bf95af0a28dbf643749b5d14314e4539
#
_entry.id   bf95af0a28dbf643749b5d14314e4539
#
_cell.length_a   1.000
_cell.length_b   1.000
_cell.length_c   1.000
_cell.angle_alpha   90.00
_cell.angle_beta   90.00
_cell.angle_gamma   90.00
#
_symmetry.space_group_name_H-M   'P 1'
#
loop_
_entity.id
_entity.type
_entity.pdbx_description
1 polymer ?
#
loop_
_entity_poly.entity_id
_entity_poly.type
_entity_poly.pdbx_seq_one_letter_code
_entity_poly.pdbx_strand_id
1 'polypeptide(L)'
;PSTTNKTMMADKYLSNFRVFFTFHGISSHAAGAPELGRSALDAVEIMDIGVNYMREHMIDEARVHGAITNPGGIAPNVIPSEAQILYAIRAPKVTQVKKLYERMCDIARGAALITGTTVDIKQVAAYSNVIENDTLEDIMYENMRHFVPIGYTEEELAYARRFQEVITELDKEGLKDLISILSGRDKEKKRQMEESPMLDFVLERHVSFGGGGSTDVGDVSWVVPTGKVDINCYAAGTALHSWQAVAQGKAPAAHKGMLTAAKIMACTGAELLEKPELLERIKEDWLEKLDGETYPDPLPKDVKPEIW
;
A
#
# COMPACT_ATOMS: atom_id res chain seq x y z
N PRO A 1 9.86 -0.68 -8.93
CA PRO A 1 10.80 -1.78 -8.71
C PRO A 1 10.15 -2.90 -7.88
N SER A 2 10.50 -4.15 -8.17
CA SER A 2 9.94 -5.35 -7.55
C SER A 2 11.00 -6.44 -7.42
N THR A 3 10.64 -7.56 -6.83
CA THR A 3 11.40 -8.83 -6.89
C THR A 3 10.92 -9.74 -8.03
N THR A 4 9.95 -9.30 -8.84
CA THR A 4 9.33 -10.05 -9.93
C THR A 4 9.00 -9.14 -11.10
N ASN A 5 8.71 -9.71 -12.28
CA ASN A 5 8.24 -8.98 -13.46
C ASN A 5 6.76 -9.29 -13.69
N LYS A 6 5.89 -8.29 -13.53
CA LYS A 6 4.42 -8.44 -13.60
C LYS A 6 3.74 -7.13 -14.00
N THR A 7 2.50 -7.23 -14.44
CA THR A 7 1.60 -6.08 -14.63
C THR A 7 0.74 -5.84 -13.38
N MET A 8 -0.08 -4.81 -13.37
CA MET A 8 -0.86 -4.35 -12.20
C MET A 8 -1.90 -5.36 -11.74
N MET A 9 -2.44 -6.18 -12.63
CA MET A 9 -3.46 -7.20 -12.34
C MET A 9 -3.07 -8.20 -11.26
N ALA A 10 -1.77 -8.36 -10.99
CA ALA A 10 -1.28 -9.23 -9.93
C ALA A 10 -1.39 -8.61 -8.52
N ASP A 11 -1.74 -7.34 -8.40
CA ASP A 11 -1.80 -6.60 -7.15
C ASP A 11 -3.21 -6.07 -6.87
N LYS A 12 -3.66 -6.18 -5.64
CA LYS A 12 -4.87 -5.50 -5.17
C LYS A 12 -4.48 -4.22 -4.44
N TYR A 13 -4.93 -3.08 -4.95
CA TYR A 13 -4.69 -1.79 -4.32
C TYR A 13 -5.93 -1.34 -3.55
N LEU A 14 -5.74 -1.11 -2.25
CA LEU A 14 -6.81 -0.68 -1.35
C LEU A 14 -6.95 0.84 -1.37
N SER A 15 -8.18 1.32 -1.28
CA SER A 15 -8.44 2.69 -0.87
C SER A 15 -7.93 2.91 0.56
N ASN A 16 -7.47 4.13 0.87
CA ASN A 16 -6.89 4.44 2.18
C ASN A 16 -7.19 5.88 2.59
N PHE A 17 -7.67 6.09 3.83
CA PHE A 17 -7.74 7.39 4.46
C PHE A 17 -6.73 7.48 5.59
N ARG A 18 -6.08 8.65 5.73
CA ARG A 18 -5.26 8.98 6.90
C ARG A 18 -5.93 10.10 7.67
N VAL A 19 -6.15 9.85 8.97
CA VAL A 19 -6.95 10.73 9.82
C VAL A 19 -6.26 10.91 11.17
N PHE A 20 -6.02 12.16 11.55
CA PHE A 20 -5.66 12.53 12.92
C PHE A 20 -6.91 12.69 13.78
N PHE A 21 -6.84 12.13 14.98
CA PHE A 21 -7.78 12.36 16.07
C PHE A 21 -6.99 13.00 17.20
N THR A 22 -7.26 14.30 17.44
CA THR A 22 -6.59 15.09 18.48
C THR A 22 -7.59 15.34 19.61
N PHE A 23 -7.28 14.80 20.77
CA PHE A 23 -8.11 15.00 21.95
C PHE A 23 -7.58 16.17 22.78
N HIS A 24 -8.52 16.96 23.32
CA HIS A 24 -8.23 18.10 24.18
C HIS A 24 -8.90 17.90 25.55
N GLY A 25 -8.10 17.91 26.59
CA GLY A 25 -8.48 17.72 27.97
C GLY A 25 -8.11 18.92 28.84
N ILE A 26 -7.93 18.68 30.13
CA ILE A 26 -7.58 19.69 31.13
C ILE A 26 -6.39 19.19 31.94
N SER A 27 -5.27 19.92 31.92
CA SER A 27 -4.11 19.63 32.76
C SER A 27 -4.39 19.86 34.23
N SER A 28 -3.88 18.95 35.05
CA SER A 28 -3.83 19.11 36.51
C SER A 28 -2.67 18.30 37.08
N HIS A 29 -2.33 18.53 38.36
CA HIS A 29 -1.35 17.71 39.06
C HIS A 29 -2.00 16.38 39.45
N ALA A 30 -1.50 15.27 38.87
CA ALA A 30 -2.13 13.96 38.99
C ALA A 30 -2.29 13.42 40.44
N ALA A 31 -1.43 13.87 41.36
CA ALA A 31 -1.53 13.47 42.78
C ALA A 31 -2.12 14.56 43.68
N GLY A 32 -1.98 15.85 43.28
CA GLY A 32 -2.40 16.98 44.13
C GLY A 32 -3.84 17.43 43.93
N ALA A 33 -4.35 17.33 42.70
CA ALA A 33 -5.71 17.76 42.33
C ALA A 33 -6.19 16.96 41.08
N PRO A 34 -6.24 15.61 41.13
CA PRO A 34 -6.62 14.79 39.96
C PRO A 34 -8.06 15.05 39.52
N GLU A 35 -8.95 15.43 40.40
CA GLU A 35 -10.36 15.70 40.13
C GLU A 35 -10.57 16.91 39.18
N LEU A 36 -9.59 17.80 39.08
CA LEU A 36 -9.64 19.00 38.21
C LEU A 36 -9.15 18.68 36.78
N GLY A 37 -8.49 17.52 36.57
CA GLY A 37 -7.94 17.13 35.29
C GLY A 37 -8.93 16.34 34.42
N ARG A 38 -8.65 16.34 33.11
CA ARG A 38 -9.26 15.46 32.11
C ARG A 38 -8.18 15.05 31.14
N SER A 39 -7.85 13.75 31.14
CA SER A 39 -6.71 13.23 30.37
C SER A 39 -7.10 13.03 28.92
N ALA A 40 -6.42 13.75 28.03
CA ALA A 40 -6.53 13.54 26.58
C ALA A 40 -5.92 12.20 26.16
N LEU A 41 -4.90 11.69 26.87
CA LEU A 41 -4.29 10.38 26.56
C LEU A 41 -5.26 9.24 26.90
N ASP A 42 -6.02 9.32 27.99
CA ASP A 42 -7.04 8.32 28.29
C ASP A 42 -8.10 8.23 27.18
N ALA A 43 -8.44 9.37 26.58
CA ALA A 43 -9.35 9.40 25.44
C ALA A 43 -8.77 8.70 24.20
N VAL A 44 -7.47 8.87 23.92
CA VAL A 44 -6.76 8.14 22.84
C VAL A 44 -6.78 6.63 23.12
N GLU A 45 -6.51 6.21 24.34
CA GLU A 45 -6.49 4.80 24.72
C GLU A 45 -7.89 4.17 24.61
N ILE A 46 -8.93 4.84 25.09
CA ILE A 46 -10.32 4.38 24.98
C ILE A 46 -10.74 4.29 23.50
N MET A 47 -10.35 5.28 22.68
CA MET A 47 -10.59 5.22 21.23
C MET A 47 -9.91 4.01 20.61
N ASP A 48 -8.65 3.72 20.96
CA ASP A 48 -7.92 2.57 20.41
C ASP A 48 -8.59 1.23 20.80
N ILE A 49 -9.04 1.11 22.05
CA ILE A 49 -9.85 -0.04 22.49
C ILE A 49 -11.14 -0.17 21.66
N GLY A 50 -11.86 0.93 21.45
CA GLY A 50 -13.07 0.95 20.62
C GLY A 50 -12.82 0.55 19.18
N VAL A 51 -11.71 0.99 18.59
CA VAL A 51 -11.27 0.58 17.25
C VAL A 51 -10.92 -0.91 17.23
N ASN A 52 -10.30 -1.45 18.26
CA ASN A 52 -10.01 -2.88 18.36
C ASN A 52 -11.29 -3.74 18.37
N TYR A 53 -12.34 -3.33 19.10
CA TYR A 53 -13.65 -3.99 19.01
C TYR A 53 -14.33 -3.81 17.64
N MET A 54 -14.15 -2.67 16.96
CA MET A 54 -14.67 -2.49 15.62
C MET A 54 -14.06 -3.49 14.63
N ARG A 55 -12.80 -3.92 14.82
CA ARG A 55 -12.13 -4.89 13.95
C ARG A 55 -12.85 -6.24 13.87
N GLU A 56 -13.60 -6.64 14.91
CA GLU A 56 -14.40 -7.86 14.91
C GLU A 56 -15.55 -7.82 13.88
N HIS A 57 -15.91 -6.62 13.41
CA HIS A 57 -17.08 -6.35 12.55
C HIS A 57 -16.69 -5.70 11.21
N MET A 58 -15.43 -5.81 10.82
CA MET A 58 -14.93 -5.38 9.50
C MET A 58 -14.91 -6.55 8.53
N ILE A 59 -14.90 -6.22 7.24
CA ILE A 59 -14.60 -7.22 6.19
C ILE A 59 -13.14 -7.68 6.30
N ASP A 60 -12.86 -8.89 5.90
CA ASP A 60 -11.52 -9.50 6.04
C ASP A 60 -10.42 -8.74 5.31
N GLU A 61 -10.75 -8.08 4.20
CA GLU A 61 -9.81 -7.29 3.40
C GLU A 61 -9.52 -5.90 3.98
N ALA A 62 -10.34 -5.41 4.92
CA ALA A 62 -10.12 -4.11 5.54
C ALA A 62 -8.95 -4.16 6.53
N ARG A 63 -8.24 -3.05 6.65
CA ARG A 63 -7.13 -2.89 7.61
C ARG A 63 -7.21 -1.51 8.26
N VAL A 64 -7.02 -1.48 9.57
CA VAL A 64 -6.94 -0.24 10.35
C VAL A 64 -5.69 -0.29 11.22
N HIS A 65 -4.79 0.67 11.02
CA HIS A 65 -3.55 0.80 11.78
C HIS A 65 -3.49 2.15 12.45
N GLY A 66 -3.12 2.20 13.74
CA GLY A 66 -2.95 3.42 14.51
C GLY A 66 -1.52 3.65 14.95
N ALA A 67 -1.16 4.91 15.13
CA ALA A 67 0.09 5.34 15.75
C ALA A 67 -0.19 6.56 16.63
N ILE A 68 0.16 6.47 17.92
CA ILE A 68 0.11 7.63 18.83
C ILE A 68 1.24 8.57 18.40
N THR A 69 0.87 9.75 17.90
CA THR A 69 1.81 10.76 17.41
C THR A 69 2.15 11.82 18.45
N ASN A 70 1.25 12.01 19.43
CA ASN A 70 1.48 12.86 20.61
C ASN A 70 0.85 12.19 21.84
N PRO A 71 1.64 11.68 22.81
CA PRO A 71 1.12 11.12 24.05
C PRO A 71 0.76 12.19 25.10
N GLY A 72 0.96 13.48 24.84
CA GLY A 72 0.67 14.56 25.75
C GLY A 72 1.78 14.88 26.76
N GLY A 73 2.99 14.39 26.53
CA GLY A 73 4.16 14.64 27.37
C GLY A 73 4.74 13.39 28.03
N ILE A 74 5.80 13.58 28.82
CA ILE A 74 6.56 12.47 29.45
C ILE A 74 6.49 12.51 31.00
N ALA A 75 5.86 13.52 31.58
CA ALA A 75 5.80 13.69 33.04
C ALA A 75 4.55 13.00 33.60
N PRO A 76 4.66 11.87 34.35
CA PRO A 76 3.51 11.09 34.78
C PRO A 76 2.67 11.78 35.88
N ASN A 77 3.20 12.83 36.46
CA ASN A 77 2.50 13.66 37.48
C ASN A 77 1.71 14.83 36.86
N VAL A 78 1.67 14.95 35.52
CA VAL A 78 0.90 15.98 34.81
C VAL A 78 -0.14 15.29 33.94
N ILE A 79 -1.42 15.58 34.17
CA ILE A 79 -2.51 15.06 33.34
C ILE A 79 -2.41 15.70 31.95
N PRO A 80 -2.32 14.93 30.87
CA PRO A 80 -2.17 15.46 29.50
C PRO A 80 -3.40 16.24 29.04
N SER A 81 -3.19 17.51 28.65
CA SER A 81 -4.28 18.35 28.10
C SER A 81 -4.47 18.19 26.61
N GLU A 82 -3.53 17.57 25.91
CA GLU A 82 -3.63 17.25 24.49
C GLU A 82 -2.94 15.91 24.20
N ALA A 83 -3.58 15.06 23.41
CA ALA A 83 -2.96 13.85 22.88
C ALA A 83 -3.53 13.55 21.48
N GLN A 84 -2.75 12.88 20.65
CA GLN A 84 -3.10 12.65 19.25
C GLN A 84 -2.75 11.24 18.79
N ILE A 85 -3.64 10.66 18.00
CA ILE A 85 -3.41 9.40 17.28
C ILE A 85 -3.71 9.60 15.79
N LEU A 86 -2.85 9.04 14.94
CA LEU A 86 -3.04 8.95 13.49
C LEU A 86 -3.51 7.55 13.14
N TYR A 87 -4.60 7.44 12.40
CA TYR A 87 -5.04 6.19 11.82
C TYR A 87 -4.92 6.16 10.31
N ALA A 88 -4.53 5.00 9.77
CA ALA A 88 -4.68 4.62 8.37
C ALA A 88 -5.80 3.59 8.25
N ILE A 89 -6.84 3.91 7.49
CA ILE A 89 -8.06 3.12 7.31
C ILE A 89 -8.07 2.62 5.87
N ARG A 90 -8.05 1.31 5.65
CA ARG A 90 -7.97 0.72 4.31
C ARG A 90 -9.11 -0.27 4.07
N ALA A 91 -9.64 -0.26 2.83
CA ALA A 91 -10.58 -1.25 2.34
C ALA A 91 -10.52 -1.32 0.80
N PRO A 92 -11.07 -2.37 0.16
CA PRO A 92 -11.06 -2.51 -1.30
C PRO A 92 -11.70 -1.34 -2.06
N LYS A 93 -12.71 -0.68 -1.50
CA LYS A 93 -13.43 0.44 -2.15
C LYS A 93 -13.48 1.67 -1.25
N VAL A 94 -13.45 2.86 -1.86
CA VAL A 94 -13.62 4.14 -1.15
C VAL A 94 -14.89 4.16 -0.30
N THR A 95 -15.99 3.64 -0.81
CA THR A 95 -17.28 3.59 -0.09
C THR A 95 -17.20 2.78 1.20
N GLN A 96 -16.37 1.74 1.23
CA GLN A 96 -16.14 0.92 2.43
C GLN A 96 -15.26 1.67 3.43
N VAL A 97 -14.20 2.36 2.95
CA VAL A 97 -13.36 3.20 3.81
C VAL A 97 -14.17 4.33 4.45
N LYS A 98 -15.06 4.99 3.69
CA LYS A 98 -15.96 6.03 4.23
C LYS A 98 -16.82 5.51 5.38
N LYS A 99 -17.41 4.33 5.25
CA LYS A 99 -18.21 3.70 6.33
C LYS A 99 -17.38 3.40 7.59
N LEU A 100 -16.16 2.90 7.42
CA LEU A 100 -15.25 2.65 8.55
C LEU A 100 -14.82 3.97 9.20
N TYR A 101 -14.51 4.99 8.42
CA TYR A 101 -14.15 6.31 8.90
C TYR A 101 -15.29 6.95 9.73
N GLU A 102 -16.52 6.92 9.25
CA GLU A 102 -17.70 7.42 9.98
C GLU A 102 -17.82 6.72 11.34
N ARG A 103 -17.71 5.39 11.36
CA ARG A 103 -17.75 4.62 12.60
C ARG A 103 -16.59 4.97 13.55
N MET A 104 -15.40 5.21 13.02
CA MET A 104 -14.26 5.66 13.85
C MET A 104 -14.47 7.06 14.40
N CYS A 105 -15.12 7.96 13.67
CA CYS A 105 -15.51 9.27 14.19
C CYS A 105 -16.48 9.13 15.37
N ASP A 106 -17.41 8.20 15.32
CA ASP A 106 -18.35 7.95 16.44
C ASP A 106 -17.64 7.35 17.65
N ILE A 107 -16.68 6.42 17.44
CA ILE A 107 -15.84 5.88 18.51
C ILE A 107 -15.04 7.01 19.18
N ALA A 108 -14.44 7.92 18.41
CA ALA A 108 -13.70 9.06 18.93
C ALA A 108 -14.58 10.00 19.78
N ARG A 109 -15.79 10.32 19.29
CA ARG A 109 -16.78 11.11 20.04
C ARG A 109 -17.20 10.40 21.32
N GLY A 110 -17.40 9.09 21.28
CA GLY A 110 -17.69 8.26 22.46
C GLY A 110 -16.55 8.28 23.47
N ALA A 111 -15.29 8.17 23.03
CA ALA A 111 -14.11 8.25 23.89
C ALA A 111 -14.01 9.65 24.55
N ALA A 112 -14.24 10.71 23.79
CA ALA A 112 -14.25 12.06 24.33
C ALA A 112 -15.34 12.27 25.39
N LEU A 113 -16.54 11.71 25.16
CA LEU A 113 -17.65 11.76 26.13
C LEU A 113 -17.32 11.03 27.42
N ILE A 114 -16.74 9.82 27.34
CA ILE A 114 -16.34 8.98 28.50
C ILE A 114 -15.32 9.71 29.37
N THR A 115 -14.36 10.40 28.75
CA THR A 115 -13.24 11.04 29.46
C THR A 115 -13.50 12.50 29.83
N GLY A 116 -14.62 13.09 29.38
CA GLY A 116 -14.92 14.51 29.56
C GLY A 116 -13.97 15.43 28.81
N THR A 117 -13.47 14.98 27.65
CA THR A 117 -12.60 15.72 26.74
C THR A 117 -13.36 16.15 25.49
N THR A 118 -12.69 16.83 24.55
CA THR A 118 -13.19 17.10 23.18
C THR A 118 -12.27 16.47 22.16
N VAL A 119 -12.73 16.30 20.91
CA VAL A 119 -11.93 15.72 19.83
C VAL A 119 -12.04 16.54 18.56
N ASP A 120 -10.89 16.85 17.96
CA ASP A 120 -10.76 17.35 16.59
C ASP A 120 -10.39 16.20 15.67
N ILE A 121 -11.09 16.09 14.52
CA ILE A 121 -10.89 15.03 13.53
C ILE A 121 -10.43 15.68 12.24
N LYS A 122 -9.20 15.36 11.81
CA LYS A 122 -8.61 15.93 10.59
C LYS A 122 -8.17 14.82 9.63
N GLN A 123 -8.88 14.68 8.53
CA GLN A 123 -8.41 13.85 7.42
C GLN A 123 -7.27 14.60 6.70
N VAL A 124 -6.13 13.93 6.48
CA VAL A 124 -4.92 14.54 5.90
C VAL A 124 -4.48 13.91 4.59
N ALA A 125 -4.92 12.70 4.30
CA ALA A 125 -4.69 12.04 3.02
C ALA A 125 -5.85 11.09 2.70
N ALA A 126 -6.08 10.91 1.40
CA ALA A 126 -6.97 9.89 0.87
C ALA A 126 -6.42 9.37 -0.46
N TYR A 127 -6.64 8.09 -0.70
CA TYR A 127 -6.33 7.41 -1.95
C TYR A 127 -7.51 6.55 -2.35
N SER A 128 -7.96 6.66 -3.60
CA SER A 128 -8.99 5.78 -4.13
C SER A 128 -8.42 4.39 -4.44
N ASN A 129 -9.28 3.40 -4.54
CA ASN A 129 -8.90 2.11 -5.12
C ASN A 129 -8.58 2.29 -6.60
N VAL A 130 -7.73 1.41 -7.13
CA VAL A 130 -7.39 1.40 -8.56
C VAL A 130 -8.55 0.85 -9.37
N ILE A 131 -8.84 1.49 -10.50
CA ILE A 131 -9.67 0.94 -11.58
C ILE A 131 -8.74 0.23 -12.55
N GLU A 132 -8.86 -1.09 -12.61
CA GLU A 132 -8.05 -1.95 -13.47
C GLU A 132 -8.44 -1.78 -14.94
N ASN A 133 -7.50 -2.01 -15.86
CA ASN A 133 -7.76 -2.01 -17.30
C ASN A 133 -7.09 -3.23 -17.94
N ASP A 134 -7.89 -4.26 -18.15
CA ASP A 134 -7.43 -5.56 -18.66
C ASP A 134 -6.80 -5.42 -20.04
N THR A 135 -7.40 -4.62 -20.91
CA THR A 135 -6.95 -4.41 -22.30
C THR A 135 -5.57 -3.74 -22.35
N LEU A 136 -5.35 -2.68 -21.57
CA LEU A 136 -4.06 -1.99 -21.50
C LEU A 136 -2.98 -2.89 -20.90
N GLU A 137 -3.33 -3.65 -19.88
CA GLU A 137 -2.41 -4.56 -19.22
C GLU A 137 -2.02 -5.76 -20.07
N ASP A 138 -2.92 -6.25 -20.95
CA ASP A 138 -2.60 -7.25 -21.96
C ASP A 138 -1.51 -6.75 -22.92
N ILE A 139 -1.65 -5.54 -23.40
CA ILE A 139 -0.67 -4.92 -24.30
C ILE A 139 0.68 -4.77 -23.58
N MET A 140 0.66 -4.28 -22.34
CA MET A 140 1.88 -4.12 -21.53
C MET A 140 2.52 -5.47 -21.21
N TYR A 141 1.72 -6.50 -20.95
CA TYR A 141 2.18 -7.86 -20.71
C TYR A 141 2.90 -8.47 -21.92
N GLU A 142 2.30 -8.34 -23.12
CA GLU A 142 2.93 -8.83 -24.34
C GLU A 142 4.23 -8.06 -24.65
N ASN A 143 4.25 -6.76 -24.46
CA ASN A 143 5.48 -5.96 -24.58
C ASN A 143 6.54 -6.39 -23.53
N MET A 144 6.13 -6.73 -22.29
CA MET A 144 7.05 -7.22 -21.28
C MET A 144 7.74 -8.52 -21.69
N ARG A 145 7.03 -9.42 -22.34
CA ARG A 145 7.58 -10.71 -22.84
C ARG A 145 8.70 -10.54 -23.87
N HIS A 146 8.77 -9.39 -24.56
CA HIS A 146 9.86 -9.10 -25.49
C HIS A 146 11.16 -8.68 -24.78
N PHE A 147 11.08 -8.20 -23.53
CA PHE A 147 12.23 -7.64 -22.81
C PHE A 147 12.64 -8.44 -21.57
N VAL A 148 11.87 -9.47 -21.23
CA VAL A 148 12.18 -10.38 -20.12
C VAL A 148 12.42 -11.77 -20.73
N PRO A 149 13.51 -12.48 -20.38
CA PRO A 149 14.43 -12.19 -19.27
C PRO A 149 15.33 -10.98 -19.52
N ILE A 150 15.62 -10.24 -18.43
CA ILE A 150 16.48 -9.04 -18.43
C ILE A 150 17.95 -9.42 -18.70
N GLY A 151 18.36 -10.59 -18.24
CA GLY A 151 19.71 -11.13 -18.39
C GLY A 151 20.71 -10.48 -17.43
N TYR A 152 20.73 -10.94 -16.19
CA TYR A 152 21.72 -10.52 -15.19
C TYR A 152 23.05 -11.21 -15.40
N THR A 153 24.14 -10.49 -15.13
CA THR A 153 25.50 -11.04 -15.16
C THR A 153 25.78 -11.87 -13.90
N GLU A 154 26.81 -12.73 -13.95
CA GLU A 154 27.23 -13.49 -12.78
C GLU A 154 27.62 -12.61 -11.59
N GLU A 155 28.18 -11.42 -11.83
CA GLU A 155 28.51 -10.46 -10.78
C GLU A 155 27.24 -9.90 -10.12
N GLU A 156 26.22 -9.56 -10.90
CA GLU A 156 24.91 -9.10 -10.42
C GLU A 156 24.17 -10.20 -9.63
N LEU A 157 24.23 -11.43 -10.11
CA LEU A 157 23.67 -12.59 -9.43
C LEU A 157 24.40 -12.91 -8.12
N ALA A 158 25.73 -12.81 -8.12
CA ALA A 158 26.55 -12.97 -6.90
C ALA A 158 26.23 -11.87 -5.87
N TYR A 159 26.02 -10.64 -6.32
CA TYR A 159 25.59 -9.56 -5.44
C TYR A 159 24.22 -9.81 -4.83
N ALA A 160 23.26 -10.29 -5.63
CA ALA A 160 21.92 -10.65 -5.17
C ALA A 160 21.94 -11.79 -4.13
N ARG A 161 22.79 -12.83 -4.31
CA ARG A 161 22.94 -13.94 -3.34
C ARG A 161 23.33 -13.43 -1.95
N ARG A 162 24.17 -12.41 -1.85
CA ARG A 162 24.57 -11.81 -0.56
C ARG A 162 23.38 -11.22 0.19
N PHE A 163 22.36 -10.70 -0.51
CA PHE A 163 21.14 -10.22 0.14
C PHE A 163 20.25 -11.37 0.60
N GLN A 164 20.19 -12.49 -0.15
CA GLN A 164 19.47 -13.66 0.28
C GLN A 164 20.02 -14.29 1.58
N GLU A 165 21.31 -14.11 1.85
CA GLU A 165 21.95 -14.58 3.10
C GLU A 165 21.46 -13.78 4.34
N VAL A 166 21.04 -12.52 4.15
CA VAL A 166 20.68 -11.59 5.24
C VAL A 166 19.19 -11.23 5.30
N ILE A 167 18.34 -11.86 4.50
CA ILE A 167 16.89 -11.72 4.68
C ILE A 167 16.42 -12.51 5.89
N THR A 168 15.32 -12.08 6.51
CA THR A 168 14.78 -12.73 7.71
C THR A 168 14.24 -14.14 7.41
N GLU A 169 14.10 -14.97 8.43
CA GLU A 169 13.47 -16.29 8.24
C GLU A 169 12.02 -16.16 7.74
N LEU A 170 11.28 -15.14 8.18
CA LEU A 170 9.94 -14.86 7.70
C LEU A 170 9.93 -14.51 6.19
N ASP A 171 10.91 -13.71 5.73
CA ASP A 171 11.04 -13.38 4.30
C ASP A 171 11.40 -14.62 3.48
N LYS A 172 12.22 -15.54 4.04
CA LYS A 172 12.54 -16.84 3.39
C LYS A 172 11.31 -17.74 3.29
N GLU A 173 10.46 -17.78 4.33
CA GLU A 173 9.20 -18.51 4.29
C GLU A 173 8.27 -17.93 3.22
N GLY A 174 8.08 -16.59 3.20
CA GLY A 174 7.30 -15.92 2.17
C GLY A 174 7.81 -16.17 0.75
N LEU A 175 9.15 -16.23 0.55
CA LEU A 175 9.74 -16.59 -0.74
C LEU A 175 9.44 -18.05 -1.14
N LYS A 176 9.51 -18.99 -0.19
CA LYS A 176 9.14 -20.41 -0.45
C LYS A 176 7.67 -20.54 -0.84
N ASP A 177 6.78 -19.83 -0.16
CA ASP A 177 5.36 -19.82 -0.48
C ASP A 177 5.12 -19.24 -1.88
N LEU A 178 5.75 -18.11 -2.20
CA LEU A 178 5.72 -17.51 -3.52
C LEU A 178 6.18 -18.49 -4.61
N ILE A 179 7.34 -19.11 -4.43
CA ILE A 179 7.88 -20.11 -5.36
C ILE A 179 6.92 -21.30 -5.49
N SER A 180 6.31 -21.76 -4.41
CA SER A 180 5.35 -22.84 -4.43
C SER A 180 4.10 -22.50 -5.25
N ILE A 181 3.59 -21.29 -5.11
CA ILE A 181 2.46 -20.79 -5.90
C ILE A 181 2.83 -20.71 -7.38
N LEU A 182 3.98 -20.12 -7.70
CA LEU A 182 4.43 -19.89 -9.09
C LEU A 182 4.82 -21.15 -9.84
N SER A 183 5.38 -22.12 -9.13
CA SER A 183 5.80 -23.39 -9.73
C SER A 183 4.66 -24.41 -9.82
N GLY A 184 3.64 -24.27 -8.98
CA GLY A 184 2.54 -25.23 -8.91
C GLY A 184 3.05 -26.66 -8.66
N ARG A 185 2.79 -27.56 -9.61
CA ARG A 185 3.24 -28.97 -9.56
C ARG A 185 4.55 -29.22 -10.31
N ASP A 186 5.10 -28.22 -10.98
CA ASP A 186 6.32 -28.33 -11.77
C ASP A 186 7.56 -28.28 -10.85
N LYS A 187 8.12 -29.46 -10.59
CA LYS A 187 9.29 -29.60 -9.70
C LYS A 187 10.56 -29.00 -10.29
N GLU A 188 10.72 -29.03 -11.61
CA GLU A 188 11.91 -28.46 -12.26
C GLU A 188 11.86 -26.94 -12.22
N LYS A 189 10.70 -26.33 -12.53
CA LYS A 189 10.46 -24.90 -12.39
C LYS A 189 10.70 -24.45 -10.94
N LYS A 190 10.22 -25.22 -9.96
CA LYS A 190 10.45 -24.95 -8.55
C LYS A 190 11.94 -24.91 -8.21
N ARG A 191 12.70 -25.93 -8.61
CA ARG A 191 14.13 -26.01 -8.37
C ARG A 191 14.88 -24.83 -8.99
N GLN A 192 14.56 -24.48 -10.25
CA GLN A 192 15.17 -23.35 -10.94
C GLN A 192 14.90 -22.01 -10.21
N MET A 193 13.70 -21.81 -9.69
CA MET A 193 13.36 -20.62 -8.91
C MET A 193 14.10 -20.58 -7.56
N GLU A 194 14.19 -21.71 -6.86
CA GLU A 194 14.90 -21.83 -5.57
C GLU A 194 16.40 -21.58 -5.71
N GLU A 195 17.01 -21.97 -6.84
CA GLU A 195 18.42 -21.76 -7.13
C GLU A 195 18.73 -20.36 -7.67
N SER A 196 17.72 -19.63 -8.16
CA SER A 196 17.91 -18.29 -8.76
C SER A 196 17.88 -17.18 -7.71
N PRO A 197 18.92 -16.35 -7.63
CA PRO A 197 18.91 -15.19 -6.76
C PRO A 197 18.02 -14.05 -7.26
N MET A 198 17.62 -14.08 -8.52
CA MET A 198 16.74 -13.10 -9.17
C MET A 198 15.63 -13.83 -9.94
N LEU A 199 14.37 -13.46 -9.76
CA LEU A 199 13.24 -14.08 -10.48
C LEU A 199 13.04 -13.40 -11.83
N ASP A 200 13.92 -13.73 -12.80
CA ASP A 200 14.01 -13.09 -14.11
C ASP A 200 13.12 -13.74 -15.17
N PHE A 201 11.81 -13.78 -14.89
CA PHE A 201 10.79 -14.24 -15.84
C PHE A 201 9.51 -13.44 -15.64
N VAL A 202 8.64 -13.42 -16.64
CA VAL A 202 7.33 -12.76 -16.56
C VAL A 202 6.38 -13.66 -15.76
N LEU A 203 5.73 -13.11 -14.74
CA LEU A 203 4.67 -13.83 -14.02
C LEU A 203 3.43 -13.96 -14.90
N GLU A 204 2.75 -15.09 -14.76
CA GLU A 204 1.47 -15.31 -15.42
C GLU A 204 0.46 -14.25 -14.93
N ARG A 205 -0.31 -13.71 -15.86
CA ARG A 205 -1.16 -12.54 -15.68
C ARG A 205 -2.17 -12.64 -14.53
N HIS A 206 -2.69 -13.82 -14.26
CA HIS A 206 -3.75 -14.01 -13.25
C HIS A 206 -3.26 -14.49 -11.89
N VAL A 207 -1.96 -14.46 -11.64
CA VAL A 207 -1.41 -14.82 -10.34
C VAL A 207 -1.46 -13.61 -9.42
N SER A 208 -2.44 -13.59 -8.51
CA SER A 208 -2.56 -12.56 -7.47
C SER A 208 -1.82 -12.99 -6.20
N PHE A 209 -0.98 -12.10 -5.68
CA PHE A 209 -0.21 -12.31 -4.44
C PHE A 209 -0.85 -11.69 -3.19
N GLY A 210 -2.09 -11.26 -3.27
CA GLY A 210 -2.77 -10.65 -2.12
C GLY A 210 -2.13 -9.32 -1.75
N GLY A 211 -2.32 -8.29 -2.55
CA GLY A 211 -1.90 -6.92 -2.24
C GLY A 211 -2.73 -6.31 -1.10
N GLY A 212 -2.13 -5.42 -0.34
CA GLY A 212 -2.77 -4.60 0.69
C GLY A 212 -2.27 -3.17 0.66
N GLY A 213 -1.48 -2.82 -0.36
CA GLY A 213 -0.93 -1.49 -0.58
C GLY A 213 -2.00 -0.48 -0.97
N SER A 214 -1.63 0.79 -0.94
CA SER A 214 -2.42 1.91 -1.46
C SER A 214 -1.50 2.81 -2.26
N THR A 215 -2.02 3.44 -3.29
CA THR A 215 -1.26 4.32 -4.18
C THR A 215 -2.16 5.44 -4.70
N ASP A 216 -1.59 6.62 -4.91
CA ASP A 216 -2.24 7.76 -5.56
C ASP A 216 -2.53 7.52 -7.05
N VAL A 217 -1.89 6.52 -7.66
CA VAL A 217 -2.25 6.02 -9.00
C VAL A 217 -3.73 5.58 -9.05
N GLY A 218 -4.31 5.17 -7.90
CA GLY A 218 -5.72 4.90 -7.79
C GLY A 218 -6.56 6.08 -8.29
N ASP A 219 -6.30 7.27 -7.78
CA ASP A 219 -7.06 8.48 -8.16
C ASP A 219 -6.91 8.83 -9.64
N VAL A 220 -5.74 8.59 -10.24
CA VAL A 220 -5.52 8.75 -11.68
C VAL A 220 -6.37 7.76 -12.48
N SER A 221 -6.45 6.50 -12.04
CA SER A 221 -7.19 5.44 -12.72
C SER A 221 -8.70 5.70 -12.81
N TRP A 222 -9.26 6.51 -11.92
CA TRP A 222 -10.67 6.92 -11.96
C TRP A 222 -10.98 7.96 -13.04
N VAL A 223 -9.97 8.62 -13.60
CA VAL A 223 -10.14 9.70 -14.60
C VAL A 223 -9.54 9.36 -15.95
N VAL A 224 -8.66 8.37 -16.02
CA VAL A 224 -8.04 7.91 -17.25
C VAL A 224 -7.61 6.44 -17.12
N PRO A 225 -7.73 5.63 -18.20
CA PRO A 225 -7.19 4.28 -18.22
C PRO A 225 -5.71 4.26 -17.82
N THR A 226 -5.36 3.41 -16.88
CA THR A 226 -4.03 3.38 -16.27
C THR A 226 -3.50 1.96 -16.21
N GLY A 227 -2.27 1.75 -16.68
CA GLY A 227 -1.54 0.49 -16.56
C GLY A 227 -0.24 0.65 -15.77
N LYS A 228 0.26 -0.43 -15.20
CA LYS A 228 1.48 -0.45 -14.40
C LYS A 228 2.32 -1.68 -14.72
N VAL A 229 3.64 -1.53 -14.71
CA VAL A 229 4.59 -2.64 -14.74
C VAL A 229 5.45 -2.63 -13.48
N ASP A 230 5.59 -3.79 -12.89
CA ASP A 230 6.59 -4.07 -11.86
C ASP A 230 7.70 -4.90 -12.47
N ILE A 231 8.94 -4.42 -12.33
CA ILE A 231 10.11 -5.07 -12.92
C ILE A 231 11.09 -5.49 -11.83
N ASN A 232 11.67 -6.67 -12.01
CA ASN A 232 12.64 -7.22 -11.10
C ASN A 232 13.87 -6.30 -11.00
N CYS A 233 14.13 -5.79 -9.80
CA CYS A 233 15.26 -4.91 -9.46
C CYS A 233 16.03 -5.42 -8.25
N TYR A 234 15.50 -6.40 -7.54
CA TYR A 234 15.98 -6.87 -6.24
C TYR A 234 16.10 -8.37 -6.20
N ALA A 235 17.00 -8.86 -5.34
CA ALA A 235 17.13 -10.28 -5.02
C ALA A 235 15.80 -10.87 -4.56
N ALA A 236 15.52 -12.10 -4.95
CA ALA A 236 14.33 -12.84 -4.54
C ALA A 236 14.25 -12.90 -3.00
N GLY A 237 13.06 -12.61 -2.45
CA GLY A 237 12.82 -12.55 -1.02
C GLY A 237 13.17 -11.21 -0.36
N THR A 238 13.65 -10.21 -1.10
CA THR A 238 13.87 -8.86 -0.53
C THR A 238 12.53 -8.23 -0.15
N ALA A 239 12.35 -7.93 1.14
CA ALA A 239 11.19 -7.18 1.62
C ALA A 239 11.23 -5.74 1.12
N LEU A 240 10.08 -5.23 0.64
CA LEU A 240 9.92 -3.82 0.35
C LEU A 240 9.95 -3.02 1.66
N HIS A 241 10.36 -1.74 1.60
CA HIS A 241 10.55 -0.87 2.77
C HIS A 241 11.62 -1.36 3.76
N SER A 242 12.65 -2.05 3.26
CA SER A 242 13.79 -2.54 4.03
C SER A 242 15.08 -1.86 3.60
N TRP A 243 16.11 -1.90 4.48
CA TRP A 243 17.45 -1.43 4.12
C TRP A 243 18.05 -2.22 2.95
N GLN A 244 17.67 -3.49 2.81
CA GLN A 244 18.10 -4.36 1.71
C GLN A 244 17.59 -3.83 0.36
N ALA A 245 16.31 -3.42 0.28
CA ALA A 245 15.76 -2.81 -0.93
C ALA A 245 16.47 -1.48 -1.27
N VAL A 246 16.73 -0.64 -0.26
CA VAL A 246 17.46 0.64 -0.44
C VAL A 246 18.88 0.40 -0.94
N ALA A 247 19.60 -0.55 -0.35
CA ALA A 247 20.98 -0.87 -0.73
C ALA A 247 21.08 -1.39 -2.18
N GLN A 248 20.12 -2.17 -2.64
CA GLN A 248 20.07 -2.69 -4.00
C GLN A 248 19.62 -1.65 -5.04
N GLY A 249 18.91 -0.60 -4.64
CA GLY A 249 18.33 0.38 -5.56
C GLY A 249 19.33 1.15 -6.43
N LYS A 250 20.62 1.16 -6.08
CA LYS A 250 21.71 1.74 -6.89
C LYS A 250 22.57 0.69 -7.62
N ALA A 251 22.22 -0.59 -7.49
CA ALA A 251 23.00 -1.66 -8.13
C ALA A 251 22.72 -1.73 -9.64
N PRO A 252 23.69 -2.24 -10.45
CA PRO A 252 23.48 -2.41 -11.90
C PRO A 252 22.24 -3.19 -12.25
N ALA A 253 21.88 -4.22 -11.50
CA ALA A 253 20.63 -4.99 -11.69
C ALA A 253 19.39 -4.11 -11.58
N ALA A 254 19.32 -3.21 -10.60
CA ALA A 254 18.19 -2.28 -10.46
C ALA A 254 18.11 -1.28 -11.63
N HIS A 255 19.26 -0.81 -12.13
CA HIS A 255 19.31 0.05 -13.32
C HIS A 255 18.84 -0.68 -14.58
N LYS A 256 19.21 -1.96 -14.76
CA LYS A 256 18.68 -2.79 -15.85
C LYS A 256 17.16 -2.93 -15.77
N GLY A 257 16.63 -3.22 -14.58
CA GLY A 257 15.19 -3.29 -14.34
C GLY A 257 14.48 -1.96 -14.68
N MET A 258 15.03 -0.82 -14.25
CA MET A 258 14.50 0.50 -14.58
C MET A 258 14.47 0.75 -16.10
N LEU A 259 15.55 0.43 -16.81
CA LEU A 259 15.61 0.59 -18.25
C LEU A 259 14.65 -0.36 -18.98
N THR A 260 14.48 -1.56 -18.48
CA THR A 260 13.51 -2.53 -19.01
C THR A 260 12.08 -2.02 -18.84
N ALA A 261 11.72 -1.47 -17.67
CA ALA A 261 10.43 -0.82 -17.47
C ALA A 261 10.20 0.33 -18.48
N ALA A 262 11.21 1.17 -18.67
CA ALA A 262 11.13 2.28 -19.63
C ALA A 262 10.91 1.80 -21.08
N LYS A 263 11.57 0.71 -21.50
CA LYS A 263 11.38 0.09 -22.83
C LYS A 263 9.97 -0.45 -22.99
N ILE A 264 9.44 -1.17 -21.99
CA ILE A 264 8.09 -1.72 -22.03
C ILE A 264 7.06 -0.59 -22.17
N MET A 265 7.17 0.44 -21.36
CA MET A 265 6.26 1.60 -21.43
C MET A 265 6.38 2.33 -22.78
N ALA A 266 7.59 2.53 -23.29
CA ALA A 266 7.81 3.18 -24.57
C ALA A 266 7.23 2.37 -25.74
N CYS A 267 7.43 1.05 -25.77
CA CYS A 267 6.84 0.18 -26.79
C CYS A 267 5.33 0.15 -26.70
N THR A 268 4.75 0.08 -25.48
CA THR A 268 3.31 0.18 -25.30
C THR A 268 2.78 1.52 -25.85
N GLY A 269 3.43 2.64 -25.51
CA GLY A 269 3.02 3.95 -26.03
C GLY A 269 3.12 4.06 -27.55
N ALA A 270 4.19 3.52 -28.16
CA ALA A 270 4.35 3.49 -29.60
C ALA A 270 3.25 2.65 -30.27
N GLU A 271 2.95 1.47 -29.73
CA GLU A 271 1.89 0.60 -30.24
C GLU A 271 0.51 1.27 -30.20
N LEU A 272 0.21 1.98 -29.09
CA LEU A 272 -1.06 2.74 -28.97
C LEU A 272 -1.16 3.89 -29.98
N LEU A 273 -0.04 4.53 -30.33
CA LEU A 273 -0.01 5.57 -31.35
C LEU A 273 -0.15 5.02 -32.77
N GLU A 274 0.40 3.83 -33.03
CA GLU A 274 0.33 3.16 -34.34
C GLU A 274 -1.02 2.48 -34.58
N LYS A 275 -1.73 2.09 -33.50
CA LYS A 275 -2.98 1.32 -33.54
C LYS A 275 -4.08 2.04 -32.74
N PRO A 276 -4.67 3.14 -33.30
CA PRO A 276 -5.69 3.92 -32.57
C PRO A 276 -6.91 3.11 -32.10
N GLU A 277 -7.24 2.00 -32.77
CA GLU A 277 -8.31 1.09 -32.41
C GLU A 277 -8.11 0.44 -31.01
N LEU A 278 -6.86 0.35 -30.55
CA LEU A 278 -6.56 -0.13 -29.20
C LEU A 278 -7.02 0.89 -28.15
N LEU A 279 -6.93 2.17 -28.42
CA LEU A 279 -7.36 3.23 -27.50
C LEU A 279 -8.88 3.17 -27.25
N GLU A 280 -9.67 2.87 -28.29
CA GLU A 280 -11.12 2.71 -28.13
C GLU A 280 -11.44 1.50 -27.26
N ARG A 281 -10.78 0.35 -27.48
CA ARG A 281 -10.96 -0.85 -26.65
C ARG A 281 -10.54 -0.64 -25.20
N ILE A 282 -9.42 0.05 -24.95
CA ILE A 282 -8.95 0.41 -23.62
C ILE A 282 -9.98 1.30 -22.92
N LYS A 283 -10.56 2.25 -23.65
CA LYS A 283 -11.59 3.15 -23.11
C LYS A 283 -12.89 2.42 -22.80
N GLU A 284 -13.30 1.51 -23.68
CA GLU A 284 -14.51 0.68 -23.46
C GLU A 284 -14.36 -0.19 -22.19
N ASP A 285 -13.23 -0.89 -22.04
CA ASP A 285 -12.91 -1.69 -20.86
C ASP A 285 -12.91 -0.82 -19.58
N TRP A 286 -12.29 0.35 -19.62
CA TRP A 286 -12.27 1.29 -18.51
C TRP A 286 -13.67 1.77 -18.11
N LEU A 287 -14.52 2.11 -19.09
CA LEU A 287 -15.91 2.54 -18.83
C LEU A 287 -16.75 1.41 -18.27
N GLU A 288 -16.54 0.16 -18.72
CA GLU A 288 -17.19 -1.02 -18.18
C GLU A 288 -16.80 -1.23 -16.71
N LYS A 289 -15.51 -1.12 -16.36
CA LYS A 289 -15.01 -1.25 -14.98
C LYS A 289 -15.51 -0.14 -14.05
N LEU A 290 -15.72 1.06 -14.57
CA LEU A 290 -16.31 2.17 -13.83
C LEU A 290 -17.79 1.92 -13.50
N ASP A 291 -18.52 1.12 -14.30
CA ASP A 291 -19.93 0.79 -14.13
C ASP A 291 -20.82 2.04 -13.89
N GLY A 292 -20.51 3.13 -14.57
CA GLY A 292 -21.21 4.43 -14.42
C GLY A 292 -20.86 5.21 -13.16
N GLU A 293 -19.96 4.70 -12.31
CA GLU A 293 -19.44 5.44 -11.17
C GLU A 293 -18.50 6.59 -11.63
N THR A 294 -18.45 7.66 -10.86
CA THR A 294 -17.57 8.80 -11.10
C THR A 294 -16.50 8.89 -10.03
N TYR A 295 -15.42 9.62 -10.30
CA TYR A 295 -14.36 9.84 -9.34
C TYR A 295 -14.92 10.33 -7.98
N PRO A 296 -14.68 9.60 -6.89
CA PRO A 296 -15.34 9.83 -5.62
C PRO A 296 -14.84 11.06 -4.84
N ASP A 297 -13.77 11.71 -5.30
CA ASP A 297 -13.09 12.85 -4.63
C ASP A 297 -13.03 12.65 -3.11
N PRO A 298 -12.20 11.71 -2.63
CA PRO A 298 -12.26 11.26 -1.25
C PRO A 298 -11.62 12.24 -0.25
N LEU A 299 -10.90 13.25 -0.74
CA LEU A 299 -10.17 14.21 0.09
C LEU A 299 -11.01 15.49 0.30
N PRO A 300 -11.18 15.99 1.54
CA PRO A 300 -11.83 17.27 1.77
C PRO A 300 -11.14 18.40 1.01
N LYS A 301 -11.93 19.34 0.46
CA LYS A 301 -11.45 20.42 -0.44
C LYS A 301 -10.49 21.42 0.22
N ASP A 302 -10.52 21.51 1.53
CA ASP A 302 -9.67 22.38 2.34
C ASP A 302 -8.33 21.75 2.72
N VAL A 303 -8.16 20.46 2.47
CA VAL A 303 -6.90 19.75 2.73
C VAL A 303 -5.87 20.16 1.68
N LYS A 304 -4.74 20.65 2.15
CA LYS A 304 -3.58 21.01 1.31
C LYS A 304 -2.44 20.04 1.58
N PRO A 305 -1.57 19.78 0.58
CA PRO A 305 -0.34 19.04 0.81
C PRO A 305 0.46 19.65 1.96
N GLU A 306 0.84 18.82 2.93
CA GLU A 306 1.77 19.26 3.96
C GLU A 306 3.17 19.38 3.36
N ILE A 307 3.81 20.52 3.55
CA ILE A 307 5.22 20.73 3.19
C ILE A 307 6.01 20.35 4.45
N TRP A 308 6.74 19.24 4.37
CA TRP A 308 7.62 18.74 5.44
C TRP A 308 8.97 19.44 5.41
#